data_56f5651fcb9ea4edbef7669ae40f8e8e
#
_entry.id   56f5651fcb9ea4edbef7669ae40f8e8e
#
_cell.length_a   1.000
_cell.length_b   1.000
_cell.length_c   1.000
_cell.angle_alpha   90.00
_cell.angle_beta   90.00
_cell.angle_gamma   90.00
#
_symmetry.space_group_name_H-M   'P 1'
#
loop_
_entity.id
_entity.type
_entity.pdbx_description
1 polymer ?
#
loop_
_entity_poly.entity_id
_entity_poly.type
_entity_poly.pdbx_seq_one_letter_code
_entity_poly.pdbx_strand_id
1 'polypeptide(L)'
;MIVRRAFLVLLMICLGCSAQSPPPEIVRVVERQVRAHYSLPPEVKVILGPLRSSEFANYDAMTVTFASPGKKQEFEFLLSRDHKTLVRMTKLDLTSDPYAEIMKKIDVNGRPTRGNRDAKVTVVNYDDFECPFCSRMHTVLFPGLFKEYGDRVLFIYKDYPLEEIHPWAVHAAVNANCLGAQNGDAYWDYADFLHANQHAIGGEKGRDGQNAELDKLATLQAQKHNLEVAKLQACVKAQDEKAVRASMHEGDTVGVDATPTMFISGRKLDGAVPADAVRLALDQALKDAGVAPPEHKPAAAEAKTPPAAPSK
;
A
#
# COMPACT_ATOMS: atom_id res chain seq x y z
N MET A 1 34.75 72.53 30.32
CA MET A 1 34.13 71.33 30.93
C MET A 1 33.84 70.35 29.79
N ILE A 2 34.68 69.29 29.63
CA ILE A 2 34.58 68.29 28.57
C ILE A 2 34.08 67.05 29.25
N VAL A 3 32.82 66.65 28.86
CA VAL A 3 32.18 65.41 29.35
C VAL A 3 32.58 64.28 28.41
N ARG A 4 33.44 63.36 28.84
CA ARG A 4 33.78 62.09 28.16
C ARG A 4 32.63 61.11 28.32
N ARG A 5 31.91 60.85 27.22
CA ARG A 5 30.97 59.71 27.15
C ARG A 5 31.75 58.44 26.85
N ALA A 6 31.81 57.53 27.82
CA ALA A 6 32.30 56.15 27.60
C ALA A 6 31.24 55.34 26.92
N PHE A 7 31.52 54.84 25.71
CA PHE A 7 30.69 53.90 25.01
C PHE A 7 31.06 52.48 25.50
N LEU A 8 30.16 51.85 26.25
CA LEU A 8 30.27 50.44 26.63
C LEU A 8 29.83 49.60 25.46
N VAL A 9 30.77 48.98 24.75
CA VAL A 9 30.48 47.99 23.72
C VAL A 9 30.16 46.67 24.40
N LEU A 10 28.86 46.31 24.45
CA LEU A 10 28.38 45.02 24.93
C LEU A 10 28.66 43.96 23.86
N LEU A 11 29.72 43.18 24.05
CA LEU A 11 30.07 42.06 23.18
C LEU A 11 29.05 40.92 23.42
N MET A 12 27.99 40.85 22.57
CA MET A 12 27.10 39.69 22.54
C MET A 12 27.89 38.50 21.97
N ILE A 13 28.35 37.63 22.86
CA ILE A 13 28.87 36.31 22.49
C ILE A 13 27.66 35.47 22.06
N CYS A 14 27.40 35.43 20.77
CA CYS A 14 26.50 34.41 20.19
C CYS A 14 27.15 33.05 20.43
N LEU A 15 26.66 32.29 21.39
CA LEU A 15 26.90 30.84 21.46
C LEU A 15 26.24 30.21 20.26
N GLY A 16 26.92 30.24 19.12
CA GLY A 16 26.53 29.46 17.94
C GLY A 16 26.65 27.99 18.28
N CYS A 17 25.55 27.24 18.22
CA CYS A 17 25.58 25.78 18.15
C CYS A 17 26.41 25.37 16.91
N SER A 18 27.69 25.10 17.12
CA SER A 18 28.60 24.64 16.05
C SER A 18 28.24 23.20 15.74
N ALA A 19 27.56 22.99 14.61
CA ALA A 19 27.39 21.66 14.04
C ALA A 19 28.79 21.15 13.65
N GLN A 20 29.31 20.18 14.37
CA GLN A 20 30.67 19.65 14.19
C GLN A 20 30.62 18.42 13.27
N SER A 21 31.42 18.40 12.22
CA SER A 21 31.56 17.21 11.39
C SER A 21 32.15 16.05 12.20
N PRO A 22 31.63 14.82 12.02
CA PRO A 22 32.20 13.65 12.70
C PRO A 22 33.66 13.46 12.29
N PRO A 23 34.56 12.99 13.18
CA PRO A 23 35.93 12.64 12.82
C PRO A 23 35.99 11.62 11.66
N PRO A 24 36.96 11.72 10.74
CA PRO A 24 37.02 10.83 9.55
C PRO A 24 37.09 9.33 9.88
N GLU A 25 37.68 8.97 11.00
CA GLU A 25 37.70 7.59 11.51
C GLU A 25 36.30 7.11 11.91
N ILE A 26 35.52 7.96 12.57
CA ILE A 26 34.14 7.65 12.96
C ILE A 26 33.24 7.54 11.71
N VAL A 27 33.42 8.42 10.75
CA VAL A 27 32.71 8.34 9.46
C VAL A 27 32.90 6.95 8.83
N ARG A 28 34.15 6.46 8.75
CA ARG A 28 34.45 5.15 8.16
C ARG A 28 33.85 4.00 8.96
N VAL A 29 33.89 4.05 10.28
CA VAL A 29 33.31 3.01 11.14
C VAL A 29 31.81 2.98 11.01
N VAL A 30 31.14 4.14 11.10
CA VAL A 30 29.68 4.24 10.95
C VAL A 30 29.23 3.79 9.56
N GLU A 31 29.88 4.27 8.50
CA GLU A 31 29.56 3.85 7.13
C GLU A 31 29.64 2.32 6.97
N ARG A 32 30.73 1.71 7.44
CA ARG A 32 30.91 0.25 7.39
C ARG A 32 29.80 -0.50 8.13
N GLN A 33 29.47 -0.07 9.34
CA GLN A 33 28.43 -0.72 10.15
C GLN A 33 27.04 -0.55 9.51
N VAL A 34 26.73 0.64 9.03
CA VAL A 34 25.46 0.94 8.35
C VAL A 34 25.32 0.10 7.07
N ARG A 35 26.36 0.04 6.25
CA ARG A 35 26.37 -0.79 5.03
C ARG A 35 26.11 -2.26 5.34
N ALA A 36 26.78 -2.79 6.35
CA ALA A 36 26.62 -4.20 6.74
C ALA A 36 25.22 -4.47 7.30
N HIS A 37 24.74 -3.60 8.18
CA HIS A 37 23.43 -3.77 8.85
C HIS A 37 22.24 -3.71 7.87
N TYR A 38 22.30 -2.78 6.89
CA TYR A 38 21.22 -2.59 5.91
C TYR A 38 21.47 -3.31 4.58
N SER A 39 22.54 -4.12 4.48
CA SER A 39 22.91 -4.83 3.24
C SER A 39 22.97 -3.91 2.02
N LEU A 40 23.52 -2.68 2.20
CA LEU A 40 23.52 -1.67 1.16
C LEU A 40 24.47 -2.07 0.01
N PRO A 41 23.98 -2.08 -1.23
CA PRO A 41 24.83 -2.36 -2.39
C PRO A 41 25.89 -1.26 -2.60
N PRO A 42 27.00 -1.57 -3.28
CA PRO A 42 28.15 -0.65 -3.42
C PRO A 42 27.83 0.71 -4.04
N GLU A 43 26.86 0.76 -4.95
CA GLU A 43 26.42 1.97 -5.65
C GLU A 43 25.67 2.98 -4.75
N VAL A 44 25.13 2.53 -3.61
CA VAL A 44 24.47 3.41 -2.66
C VAL A 44 25.51 4.20 -1.88
N LYS A 45 25.49 5.52 -1.99
CA LYS A 45 26.34 6.41 -1.19
C LYS A 45 25.74 6.58 0.20
N VAL A 46 26.56 6.39 1.23
CA VAL A 46 26.22 6.67 2.64
C VAL A 46 26.87 8.01 3.01
N ILE A 47 26.07 9.01 3.33
CA ILE A 47 26.54 10.37 3.62
C ILE A 47 26.14 10.69 5.08
N LEU A 48 27.14 11.00 5.91
CA LEU A 48 26.91 11.41 7.29
C LEU A 48 26.83 12.94 7.37
N GLY A 49 25.77 13.44 7.96
CA GLY A 49 25.63 14.84 8.29
C GLY A 49 26.44 15.24 9.53
N PRO A 50 26.44 16.53 9.90
CA PRO A 50 27.13 17.02 11.07
C PRO A 50 26.48 16.52 12.37
N LEU A 51 27.31 16.37 13.41
CA LEU A 51 26.83 16.09 14.76
C LEU A 51 26.12 17.32 15.34
N ARG A 52 24.99 17.07 15.97
CA ARG A 52 24.16 18.09 16.64
C ARG A 52 23.86 17.63 18.06
N SER A 53 23.67 18.57 18.96
CA SER A 53 23.21 18.24 20.31
C SER A 53 21.90 17.46 20.25
N SER A 54 21.80 16.40 21.04
CA SER A 54 20.61 15.57 21.18
C SER A 54 19.89 15.85 22.50
N GLU A 55 18.60 15.60 22.53
CA GLU A 55 17.79 15.56 23.76
C GLU A 55 18.14 14.36 24.67
N PHE A 56 18.86 13.38 24.14
CA PHE A 56 19.28 12.19 24.87
C PHE A 56 20.67 12.40 25.47
N ALA A 57 20.79 12.27 26.78
CA ALA A 57 22.07 12.39 27.48
C ALA A 57 23.11 11.41 26.92
N ASN A 58 24.35 11.87 26.75
CA ASN A 58 25.46 11.08 26.20
C ASN A 58 25.39 10.68 24.72
N TYR A 59 24.45 11.26 23.96
CA TYR A 59 24.36 11.07 22.52
C TYR A 59 24.37 12.40 21.79
N ASP A 60 24.93 12.39 20.59
CA ASP A 60 24.81 13.46 19.61
C ASP A 60 24.00 12.94 18.40
N ALA A 61 23.11 13.78 17.88
CA ALA A 61 22.27 13.42 16.75
C ALA A 61 22.96 13.73 15.42
N MET A 62 22.77 12.89 14.42
CA MET A 62 23.20 13.14 13.05
C MET A 62 22.22 12.55 12.04
N THR A 63 22.17 13.16 10.86
CA THR A 63 21.44 12.60 9.71
C THR A 63 22.37 11.69 8.92
N VAL A 64 21.94 10.48 8.61
CA VAL A 64 22.61 9.58 7.67
C VAL A 64 21.76 9.47 6.43
N THR A 65 22.31 9.79 5.28
CA THR A 65 21.63 9.77 4.00
C THR A 65 22.10 8.58 3.17
N PHE A 66 21.16 7.79 2.65
CA PHE A 66 21.40 6.78 1.63
C PHE A 66 20.99 7.37 0.28
N ALA A 67 21.94 7.50 -0.65
CA ALA A 67 21.71 8.10 -1.95
C ALA A 67 22.08 7.12 -3.09
N SER A 68 21.14 6.91 -4.00
CA SER A 68 21.32 6.21 -5.28
C SER A 68 20.75 7.06 -6.41
N PRO A 69 21.01 6.77 -7.68
CA PRO A 69 20.44 7.51 -8.80
C PRO A 69 18.92 7.62 -8.70
N GLY A 70 18.40 8.86 -8.64
CA GLY A 70 16.96 9.13 -8.54
C GLY A 70 16.31 8.90 -7.17
N LYS A 71 17.03 8.38 -6.17
CA LYS A 71 16.46 8.09 -4.85
C LYS A 71 17.38 8.54 -3.72
N LYS A 72 16.82 9.29 -2.77
CA LYS A 72 17.50 9.75 -1.56
C LYS A 72 16.63 9.45 -0.34
N GLN A 73 17.20 8.82 0.69
CA GLN A 73 16.53 8.54 1.95
C GLN A 73 17.37 9.06 3.10
N GLU A 74 16.76 9.78 4.03
CA GLU A 74 17.42 10.37 5.18
C GLU A 74 16.89 9.74 6.47
N PHE A 75 17.82 9.39 7.36
CA PHE A 75 17.50 8.78 8.64
C PHE A 75 18.20 9.52 9.77
N GLU A 76 17.53 9.69 10.89
CA GLU A 76 18.14 10.24 12.09
C GLU A 76 18.80 9.13 12.91
N PHE A 77 20.06 9.35 13.26
CA PHE A 77 20.84 8.46 14.12
C PHE A 77 21.37 9.25 15.32
N LEU A 78 21.57 8.54 16.40
CA LEU A 78 22.24 9.02 17.61
C LEU A 78 23.57 8.27 17.74
N LEU A 79 24.65 9.02 17.81
CA LEU A 79 25.99 8.52 18.10
C LEU A 79 26.32 8.77 19.56
N SER A 80 26.69 7.73 20.31
CA SER A 80 27.15 7.92 21.68
C SER A 80 28.45 8.75 21.70
N ARG A 81 28.64 9.60 22.73
CA ARG A 81 29.82 10.46 22.83
C ARG A 81 31.13 9.69 22.99
N ASP A 82 31.07 8.46 23.47
CA ASP A 82 32.22 7.55 23.49
C ASP A 82 32.46 6.84 22.16
N HIS A 83 31.63 7.13 21.12
CA HIS A 83 31.68 6.61 19.77
C HIS A 83 31.56 5.07 19.64
N LYS A 84 30.99 4.41 20.64
CA LYS A 84 30.86 2.93 20.63
C LYS A 84 29.50 2.42 20.21
N THR A 85 28.48 3.29 20.27
CA THR A 85 27.09 2.93 20.00
C THR A 85 26.46 3.86 18.99
N LEU A 86 25.82 3.27 17.97
CA LEU A 86 25.00 3.97 17.00
C LEU A 86 23.55 3.48 17.12
N VAL A 87 22.61 4.40 17.34
CA VAL A 87 21.18 4.12 17.47
C VAL A 87 20.44 4.77 16.31
N ARG A 88 19.61 4.03 15.57
CA ARG A 88 18.67 4.64 14.65
C ARG A 88 17.43 5.10 15.41
N MET A 89 17.05 6.36 15.23
CA MET A 89 15.88 6.93 15.87
C MET A 89 14.72 7.03 14.88
N THR A 90 13.53 6.62 15.32
CA THR A 90 12.28 6.84 14.62
C THR A 90 11.33 7.55 15.57
N LYS A 91 10.86 8.74 15.16
CA LYS A 91 9.82 9.49 15.91
C LYS A 91 8.46 9.10 15.34
N LEU A 92 7.57 8.63 16.19
CA LEU A 92 6.18 8.37 15.85
C LEU A 92 5.32 9.49 16.41
N ASP A 93 4.48 10.08 15.57
CA ASP A 93 3.47 11.02 16.03
C ASP A 93 2.31 10.24 16.68
N LEU A 94 2.15 10.39 17.98
CA LEU A 94 1.09 9.73 18.74
C LEU A 94 -0.21 10.54 18.77
N THR A 95 -0.24 11.70 18.13
CA THR A 95 -1.42 12.58 18.07
C THR A 95 -2.28 12.33 16.83
N SER A 96 -1.73 11.68 15.82
CA SER A 96 -2.41 11.31 14.58
C SER A 96 -2.71 9.81 14.53
N ASP A 97 -3.82 9.45 13.89
CA ASP A 97 -4.12 8.06 13.54
C ASP A 97 -3.38 7.67 12.26
N PRO A 98 -2.36 6.78 12.32
CA PRO A 98 -1.56 6.39 11.17
C PRO A 98 -2.40 5.69 10.08
N TYR A 99 -3.47 5.03 10.44
CA TYR A 99 -4.36 4.37 9.49
C TYR A 99 -5.23 5.37 8.74
N ALA A 100 -5.74 6.39 9.44
CA ALA A 100 -6.45 7.49 8.79
C ALA A 100 -5.54 8.26 7.82
N GLU A 101 -4.26 8.46 8.16
CA GLU A 101 -3.30 9.11 7.27
C GLU A 101 -3.01 8.29 6.00
N ILE A 102 -3.04 6.95 6.07
CA ILE A 102 -2.95 6.09 4.89
C ILE A 102 -4.20 6.26 4.03
N MET A 103 -5.39 6.18 4.63
CA MET A 103 -6.66 6.31 3.88
C MET A 103 -6.81 7.67 3.18
N LYS A 104 -6.27 8.76 3.73
CA LYS A 104 -6.25 10.08 3.07
C LYS A 104 -5.47 10.11 1.76
N LYS A 105 -4.52 9.18 1.57
CA LYS A 105 -3.71 9.08 0.35
C LYS A 105 -4.36 8.22 -0.73
N ILE A 106 -5.44 7.51 -0.39
CA ILE A 106 -6.15 6.62 -1.31
C ILE A 106 -7.40 7.33 -1.80
N ASP A 107 -7.43 7.67 -3.10
CA ASP A 107 -8.62 8.25 -3.73
C ASP A 107 -9.62 7.15 -4.09
N VAL A 108 -10.74 7.14 -3.41
CA VAL A 108 -11.84 6.19 -3.63
C VAL A 108 -13.00 6.79 -4.45
N ASN A 109 -12.89 8.06 -4.84
CA ASN A 109 -13.94 8.74 -5.57
C ASN A 109 -14.17 8.12 -6.95
N GLY A 110 -15.44 8.00 -7.34
CA GLY A 110 -15.81 7.47 -8.65
C GLY A 110 -15.55 5.97 -8.86
N ARG A 111 -15.02 5.28 -7.86
CA ARG A 111 -14.83 3.82 -7.96
C ARG A 111 -16.14 3.08 -7.74
N PRO A 112 -16.40 1.99 -8.48
CA PRO A 112 -17.50 1.09 -8.18
C PRO A 112 -17.35 0.49 -6.78
N THR A 113 -18.45 0.48 -6.04
CA THR A 113 -18.48 0.02 -4.65
C THR A 113 -19.43 -1.16 -4.48
N ARG A 114 -19.11 -2.05 -3.53
CA ARG A 114 -20.00 -3.13 -3.09
C ARG A 114 -20.15 -3.06 -1.57
N GLY A 115 -21.37 -3.18 -1.06
CA GLY A 115 -21.68 -3.01 0.37
C GLY A 115 -22.33 -1.67 0.67
N ASN A 116 -22.29 -1.28 1.95
CA ASN A 116 -22.95 -0.08 2.42
C ASN A 116 -22.05 1.17 2.19
N ARG A 117 -22.54 2.12 1.42
CA ARG A 117 -21.82 3.38 1.13
C ARG A 117 -21.63 4.28 2.36
N ASP A 118 -22.51 4.12 3.37
CA ASP A 118 -22.46 4.86 4.63
C ASP A 118 -21.69 4.12 5.72
N ALA A 119 -21.06 2.98 5.39
CA ALA A 119 -20.27 2.20 6.33
C ALA A 119 -19.06 3.00 6.81
N LYS A 120 -18.78 2.89 8.12
CA LYS A 120 -17.60 3.52 8.73
C LYS A 120 -16.31 2.78 8.44
N VAL A 121 -16.39 1.53 8.00
CA VAL A 121 -15.24 0.70 7.64
C VAL A 121 -15.20 0.52 6.13
N THR A 122 -14.07 0.90 5.54
CA THR A 122 -13.83 0.75 4.11
C THR A 122 -12.71 -0.24 3.87
N VAL A 123 -12.94 -1.18 2.97
CA VAL A 123 -11.95 -2.12 2.44
C VAL A 123 -11.57 -1.66 1.03
N VAL A 124 -10.32 -1.28 0.84
CA VAL A 124 -9.75 -0.99 -0.48
C VAL A 124 -8.83 -2.13 -0.85
N ASN A 125 -9.11 -2.83 -1.93
CA ASN A 125 -8.30 -3.92 -2.45
C ASN A 125 -7.63 -3.49 -3.76
N TYR A 126 -6.31 -3.42 -3.76
CA TYR A 126 -5.52 -3.27 -4.97
C TYR A 126 -5.43 -4.64 -5.65
N ASP A 127 -5.99 -4.70 -6.84
CA ASP A 127 -6.36 -5.94 -7.52
C ASP A 127 -5.80 -6.01 -8.92
N ASP A 128 -5.57 -7.24 -9.37
CA ASP A 128 -5.16 -7.60 -10.72
C ASP A 128 -6.03 -8.76 -11.21
N PHE A 129 -6.82 -8.52 -12.24
CA PHE A 129 -7.78 -9.51 -12.77
C PHE A 129 -7.14 -10.79 -13.33
N GLU A 130 -5.85 -10.78 -13.66
CA GLU A 130 -5.11 -11.94 -14.12
C GLU A 130 -4.37 -12.66 -12.99
N CYS A 131 -4.17 -12.02 -11.83
CA CYS A 131 -3.44 -12.59 -10.72
C CYS A 131 -4.22 -13.75 -10.06
N PRO A 132 -3.65 -14.97 -9.97
CA PRO A 132 -4.32 -16.11 -9.34
C PRO A 132 -4.53 -15.94 -7.84
N PHE A 133 -3.69 -15.14 -7.18
CA PHE A 133 -3.85 -14.80 -5.77
C PHE A 133 -5.01 -13.82 -5.55
N CYS A 134 -5.25 -12.92 -6.51
CA CYS A 134 -6.43 -12.04 -6.50
C CYS A 134 -7.72 -12.84 -6.68
N SER A 135 -7.76 -13.79 -7.62
CA SER A 135 -8.90 -14.70 -7.77
C SER A 135 -9.19 -15.45 -6.46
N ARG A 136 -8.15 -15.98 -5.80
CA ARG A 136 -8.32 -16.64 -4.51
C ARG A 136 -8.87 -15.69 -3.45
N MET A 137 -8.34 -14.47 -3.36
CA MET A 137 -8.81 -13.47 -2.41
C MET A 137 -10.24 -13.04 -2.70
N HIS A 138 -10.61 -12.86 -3.97
CA HIS A 138 -11.97 -12.58 -4.39
C HIS A 138 -12.95 -13.66 -3.89
N THR A 139 -12.58 -14.94 -3.99
CA THR A 139 -13.38 -16.07 -3.48
C THR A 139 -13.53 -16.03 -1.94
N VAL A 140 -12.52 -15.54 -1.21
CA VAL A 140 -12.62 -15.33 0.25
C VAL A 140 -13.56 -14.18 0.57
N LEU A 141 -13.47 -13.08 -0.18
CA LEU A 141 -14.29 -11.88 0.05
C LEU A 141 -15.74 -12.11 -0.36
N PHE A 142 -15.98 -12.75 -1.53
CA PHE A 142 -17.30 -12.87 -2.14
C PHE A 142 -17.66 -14.32 -2.50
N PRO A 143 -18.86 -14.80 -2.14
CA PRO A 143 -19.88 -14.13 -1.37
C PRO A 143 -19.69 -14.23 0.16
N GLY A 144 -18.65 -14.96 0.64
CA GLY A 144 -18.47 -15.33 2.04
C GLY A 144 -18.47 -14.15 3.01
N LEU A 145 -17.35 -13.43 3.09
CA LEU A 145 -17.22 -12.29 4.01
C LEU A 145 -18.15 -11.13 3.67
N PHE A 146 -18.44 -10.91 2.38
CA PHE A 146 -19.41 -9.90 1.98
C PHE A 146 -20.80 -10.16 2.58
N LYS A 147 -21.25 -11.43 2.57
CA LYS A 147 -22.55 -11.80 3.18
C LYS A 147 -22.56 -11.62 4.70
N GLU A 148 -21.40 -11.79 5.33
CA GLU A 148 -21.24 -11.67 6.78
C GLU A 148 -21.17 -10.21 7.24
N TYR A 149 -20.51 -9.33 6.47
CA TYR A 149 -20.19 -7.95 6.86
C TYR A 149 -20.83 -6.86 5.99
N GLY A 150 -21.49 -7.19 4.87
CA GLY A 150 -21.80 -6.29 3.78
C GLY A 150 -22.59 -5.03 4.13
N ASP A 151 -23.39 -5.04 5.18
CA ASP A 151 -24.13 -3.87 5.68
C ASP A 151 -23.26 -2.96 6.59
N ARG A 152 -22.11 -3.43 7.05
CA ARG A 152 -21.18 -2.72 7.96
C ARG A 152 -19.93 -2.23 7.27
N VAL A 153 -19.69 -2.67 6.02
CA VAL A 153 -18.41 -2.47 5.30
C VAL A 153 -18.69 -2.01 3.88
N LEU A 154 -17.84 -1.11 3.39
CA LEU A 154 -17.77 -0.71 2.00
C LEU A 154 -16.56 -1.37 1.34
N PHE A 155 -16.77 -2.11 0.24
CA PHE A 155 -15.70 -2.71 -0.55
C PHE A 155 -15.45 -1.91 -1.82
N ILE A 156 -14.18 -1.67 -2.12
CA ILE A 156 -13.70 -0.93 -3.29
C ILE A 156 -12.52 -1.66 -3.89
N TYR A 157 -12.52 -1.86 -5.21
CA TYR A 157 -11.36 -2.33 -5.94
C TYR A 157 -10.62 -1.18 -6.59
N LYS A 158 -9.28 -1.25 -6.50
CA LYS A 158 -8.33 -0.35 -7.16
C LYS A 158 -7.48 -1.16 -8.13
N ASP A 159 -7.20 -0.60 -9.29
CA ASP A 159 -6.45 -1.29 -10.32
C ASP A 159 -4.95 -1.27 -9.97
N TYR A 160 -4.33 -2.45 -9.96
CA TYR A 160 -2.87 -2.60 -9.81
C TYR A 160 -2.38 -3.80 -10.64
N PRO A 161 -2.53 -3.75 -11.98
CA PRO A 161 -2.10 -4.82 -12.86
C PRO A 161 -0.58 -4.97 -12.89
N LEU A 162 -0.08 -6.20 -12.71
CA LEU A 162 1.33 -6.56 -12.78
C LEU A 162 1.70 -6.90 -14.24
N GLU A 163 1.67 -5.90 -15.12
CA GLU A 163 1.75 -6.05 -16.59
C GLU A 163 2.98 -6.80 -17.12
N GLU A 164 4.08 -6.83 -16.36
CA GLU A 164 5.30 -7.55 -16.72
C GLU A 164 5.10 -9.07 -16.75
N ILE A 165 4.18 -9.59 -15.91
CA ILE A 165 3.89 -11.02 -15.76
C ILE A 165 2.45 -11.39 -16.10
N HIS A 166 1.54 -10.41 -16.19
CA HIS A 166 0.12 -10.57 -16.46
C HIS A 166 -0.29 -9.79 -17.74
N PRO A 167 -0.16 -10.41 -18.91
CA PRO A 167 -0.24 -9.72 -20.19
C PRO A 167 -1.59 -9.11 -20.54
N TRP A 168 -2.72 -9.59 -19.99
CA TRP A 168 -4.05 -9.04 -20.26
C TRP A 168 -4.64 -8.22 -19.09
N ALA A 169 -3.92 -8.11 -17.98
CA ALA A 169 -4.42 -7.45 -16.76
C ALA A 169 -4.78 -5.97 -16.98
N VAL A 170 -3.92 -5.19 -17.69
CA VAL A 170 -4.19 -3.78 -18.00
C VAL A 170 -5.45 -3.63 -18.85
N HIS A 171 -5.59 -4.44 -19.91
CA HIS A 171 -6.75 -4.42 -20.81
C HIS A 171 -8.04 -4.73 -20.05
N ALA A 172 -8.02 -5.73 -19.18
CA ALA A 172 -9.15 -6.08 -18.32
C ALA A 172 -9.53 -4.93 -17.36
N ALA A 173 -8.54 -4.27 -16.76
CA ALA A 173 -8.77 -3.13 -15.85
C ALA A 173 -9.42 -1.95 -16.59
N VAL A 174 -8.96 -1.64 -17.81
CA VAL A 174 -9.58 -0.59 -18.65
C VAL A 174 -11.03 -0.95 -19.00
N ASN A 175 -11.29 -2.18 -19.42
CA ASN A 175 -12.64 -2.64 -19.73
C ASN A 175 -13.58 -2.58 -18.53
N ALA A 176 -13.10 -3.01 -17.36
CA ALA A 176 -13.83 -2.89 -16.09
C ALA A 176 -14.17 -1.43 -15.76
N ASN A 177 -13.21 -0.52 -15.91
CA ASN A 177 -13.42 0.91 -15.68
C ASN A 177 -14.40 1.52 -16.67
N CYS A 178 -14.42 1.09 -17.94
CA CYS A 178 -15.39 1.49 -18.94
C CYS A 178 -16.83 1.07 -18.57
N LEU A 179 -16.99 -0.12 -17.99
CA LEU A 179 -18.28 -0.58 -17.44
C LEU A 179 -18.65 0.22 -16.20
N GLY A 180 -17.73 0.37 -15.25
CA GLY A 180 -17.93 1.11 -14.01
C GLY A 180 -18.33 2.57 -14.21
N ALA A 181 -17.85 3.21 -15.26
CA ALA A 181 -18.21 4.57 -15.63
C ALA A 181 -19.69 4.71 -16.02
N GLN A 182 -20.37 3.61 -16.38
CA GLN A 182 -21.79 3.59 -16.70
C GLN A 182 -22.62 2.97 -15.57
N ASN A 183 -22.11 1.87 -14.97
CA ASN A 183 -22.85 1.14 -13.93
C ASN A 183 -21.90 0.33 -13.05
N GLY A 184 -21.98 0.53 -11.72
CA GLY A 184 -21.14 -0.16 -10.75
C GLY A 184 -21.42 -1.68 -10.66
N ASP A 185 -22.67 -2.10 -10.82
CA ASP A 185 -23.02 -3.53 -10.80
C ASP A 185 -22.46 -4.27 -12.03
N ALA A 186 -22.44 -3.60 -13.18
CA ALA A 186 -21.81 -4.16 -14.39
C ALA A 186 -20.29 -4.34 -14.21
N TYR A 187 -19.62 -3.39 -13.51
CA TYR A 187 -18.22 -3.55 -13.13
C TYR A 187 -18.02 -4.79 -12.26
N TRP A 188 -18.85 -4.94 -11.23
CA TRP A 188 -18.70 -6.05 -10.28
C TRP A 188 -19.04 -7.40 -10.90
N ASP A 189 -20.05 -7.49 -11.75
CA ASP A 189 -20.36 -8.72 -12.48
C ASP A 189 -19.23 -9.12 -13.44
N TYR A 190 -18.55 -8.14 -14.04
CA TYR A 190 -17.36 -8.38 -14.86
C TYR A 190 -16.19 -8.84 -14.01
N ALA A 191 -15.94 -8.21 -12.88
CA ALA A 191 -14.90 -8.59 -11.93
C ALA A 191 -15.10 -10.01 -11.37
N ASP A 192 -16.33 -10.33 -10.94
CA ASP A 192 -16.70 -11.66 -10.44
C ASP A 192 -16.46 -12.74 -11.53
N PHE A 193 -16.85 -12.44 -12.78
CA PHE A 193 -16.64 -13.36 -13.88
C PHE A 193 -15.15 -13.58 -14.17
N LEU A 194 -14.35 -12.51 -14.25
CA LEU A 194 -12.92 -12.61 -14.55
C LEU A 194 -12.20 -13.44 -13.48
N HIS A 195 -12.39 -13.12 -12.20
CA HIS A 195 -11.75 -13.88 -11.13
C HIS A 195 -12.17 -15.35 -11.08
N ALA A 196 -13.41 -15.67 -11.44
CA ALA A 196 -13.87 -17.05 -11.49
C ALA A 196 -13.36 -17.83 -12.72
N ASN A 197 -12.97 -17.14 -13.81
CA ASN A 197 -12.74 -17.75 -15.12
C ASN A 197 -11.40 -17.37 -15.77
N GLN A 198 -10.37 -17.04 -14.99
CA GLN A 198 -9.05 -16.64 -15.53
C GLN A 198 -8.50 -17.60 -16.59
N HIS A 199 -8.67 -18.92 -16.40
CA HIS A 199 -8.25 -19.93 -17.36
C HIS A 199 -8.96 -19.83 -18.71
N ALA A 200 -10.24 -19.43 -18.74
CA ALA A 200 -11.01 -19.30 -19.98
C ALA A 200 -10.49 -18.13 -20.84
N ILE A 201 -9.89 -17.14 -20.21
CA ILE A 201 -9.29 -15.97 -20.88
C ILE A 201 -7.84 -16.28 -21.24
N GLY A 202 -7.07 -16.83 -20.29
CA GLY A 202 -5.63 -17.07 -20.40
C GLY A 202 -5.23 -18.02 -21.53
N GLY A 203 -5.88 -19.15 -21.71
CA GLY A 203 -5.63 -20.21 -22.67
C GLY A 203 -4.60 -20.02 -23.80
N GLU A 204 -4.67 -20.77 -24.86
CA GLU A 204 -3.73 -20.71 -25.99
C GLU A 204 -3.99 -19.54 -26.98
N LYS A 205 -4.84 -18.56 -26.62
CA LYS A 205 -5.37 -17.57 -27.58
C LYS A 205 -4.36 -16.47 -28.00
N GLY A 206 -3.23 -16.35 -27.33
CA GLY A 206 -2.33 -15.20 -27.49
C GLY A 206 -2.98 -13.89 -27.04
N ARG A 207 -2.18 -12.81 -26.90
CA ARG A 207 -2.65 -11.52 -26.34
C ARG A 207 -3.87 -10.95 -27.09
N ASP A 208 -3.84 -10.94 -28.42
CA ASP A 208 -4.95 -10.37 -29.21
C ASP A 208 -6.25 -11.16 -29.01
N GLY A 209 -6.17 -12.49 -28.94
CA GLY A 209 -7.33 -13.33 -28.67
C GLY A 209 -7.86 -13.19 -27.26
N GLN A 210 -6.98 -12.98 -26.27
CA GLN A 210 -7.34 -12.68 -24.88
C GLN A 210 -8.07 -11.34 -24.79
N ASN A 211 -7.53 -10.29 -25.41
CA ASN A 211 -8.13 -8.97 -25.44
C ASN A 211 -9.51 -8.99 -26.13
N ALA A 212 -9.62 -9.68 -27.26
CA ALA A 212 -10.91 -9.84 -27.97
C ALA A 212 -11.97 -10.56 -27.10
N GLU A 213 -11.58 -11.56 -26.32
CA GLU A 213 -12.49 -12.22 -25.38
C GLU A 213 -12.91 -11.28 -24.24
N LEU A 214 -11.98 -10.51 -23.68
CA LEU A 214 -12.27 -9.49 -22.65
C LEU A 214 -13.27 -8.43 -23.16
N ASP A 215 -13.09 -7.95 -24.40
CA ASP A 215 -13.99 -6.98 -25.03
C ASP A 215 -15.40 -7.54 -25.25
N LYS A 216 -15.46 -8.80 -25.68
CA LYS A 216 -16.73 -9.53 -25.82
C LYS A 216 -17.43 -9.69 -24.47
N LEU A 217 -16.71 -10.08 -23.42
CA LEU A 217 -17.25 -10.22 -22.07
C LEU A 217 -17.74 -8.89 -21.52
N ALA A 218 -16.99 -7.80 -21.72
CA ALA A 218 -17.44 -6.45 -21.34
C ALA A 218 -18.72 -6.06 -22.07
N THR A 219 -18.83 -6.37 -23.38
CA THR A 219 -20.05 -6.12 -24.18
C THR A 219 -21.24 -6.92 -23.65
N LEU A 220 -21.03 -8.19 -23.26
CA LEU A 220 -22.09 -9.03 -22.67
C LEU A 220 -22.59 -8.45 -21.33
N GLN A 221 -21.69 -7.93 -20.48
CA GLN A 221 -22.09 -7.26 -19.24
C GLN A 221 -22.88 -5.96 -19.52
N ALA A 222 -22.44 -5.18 -20.50
CA ALA A 222 -23.18 -3.98 -20.90
C ALA A 222 -24.60 -4.32 -21.37
N GLN A 223 -24.77 -5.35 -22.17
CA GLN A 223 -26.10 -5.82 -22.61
C GLN A 223 -26.94 -6.32 -21.44
N LYS A 224 -26.36 -7.11 -20.53
CA LYS A 224 -27.03 -7.62 -19.32
C LYS A 224 -27.59 -6.49 -18.45
N HIS A 225 -26.85 -5.39 -18.33
CA HIS A 225 -27.20 -4.24 -17.50
C HIS A 225 -27.91 -3.11 -18.28
N ASN A 226 -28.30 -3.35 -19.56
CA ASN A 226 -28.96 -2.37 -20.41
C ASN A 226 -28.16 -1.05 -20.57
N LEU A 227 -26.83 -1.13 -20.68
CA LEU A 227 -25.95 0.01 -20.83
C LEU A 227 -25.88 0.46 -22.32
N GLU A 228 -25.32 1.64 -22.53
CA GLU A 228 -25.02 2.16 -23.86
C GLU A 228 -23.83 1.41 -24.48
N VAL A 229 -24.12 0.30 -25.20
CA VAL A 229 -23.11 -0.59 -25.79
C VAL A 229 -22.15 0.17 -26.70
N ALA A 230 -22.65 1.13 -27.51
CA ALA A 230 -21.78 1.94 -28.38
C ALA A 230 -20.79 2.81 -27.58
N LYS A 231 -21.21 3.36 -26.45
CA LYS A 231 -20.34 4.13 -25.54
C LYS A 231 -19.29 3.23 -24.89
N LEU A 232 -19.69 2.02 -24.45
CA LEU A 232 -18.75 1.03 -23.94
C LEU A 232 -17.70 0.67 -25.00
N GLN A 233 -18.12 0.32 -26.22
CA GLN A 233 -17.22 -0.07 -27.30
C GLN A 233 -16.23 1.05 -27.67
N ALA A 234 -16.69 2.30 -27.68
CA ALA A 234 -15.80 3.45 -27.90
C ALA A 234 -14.74 3.59 -26.79
N CYS A 235 -15.15 3.40 -25.53
CA CYS A 235 -14.24 3.42 -24.37
C CYS A 235 -13.22 2.27 -24.43
N VAL A 236 -13.70 1.05 -24.62
CA VAL A 236 -12.86 -0.16 -24.73
C VAL A 236 -11.87 -0.04 -25.89
N LYS A 237 -12.32 0.44 -27.05
CA LYS A 237 -11.44 0.65 -28.22
C LYS A 237 -10.36 1.71 -27.97
N ALA A 238 -10.66 2.72 -27.17
CA ALA A 238 -9.71 3.80 -26.86
C ALA A 238 -8.55 3.30 -25.99
N GLN A 239 -8.77 2.29 -25.14
CA GLN A 239 -7.78 1.74 -24.20
C GLN A 239 -7.02 2.83 -23.44
N ASP A 240 -7.78 3.82 -22.90
CA ASP A 240 -7.17 4.87 -22.10
C ASP A 240 -6.77 4.33 -20.71
N GLU A 241 -5.48 4.09 -20.55
CA GLU A 241 -4.89 3.54 -19.32
C GLU A 241 -4.71 4.57 -18.20
N LYS A 242 -5.04 5.84 -18.43
CA LYS A 242 -4.71 6.92 -17.50
C LYS A 242 -5.22 6.67 -16.08
N ALA A 243 -6.45 6.21 -15.94
CA ALA A 243 -7.04 5.89 -14.63
C ALA A 243 -6.36 4.68 -13.96
N VAL A 244 -6.01 3.65 -14.74
CA VAL A 244 -5.27 2.47 -14.26
C VAL A 244 -3.89 2.88 -13.78
N ARG A 245 -3.14 3.64 -14.58
CA ARG A 245 -1.79 4.13 -14.23
C ARG A 245 -1.80 5.03 -13.00
N ALA A 246 -2.81 5.89 -12.86
CA ALA A 246 -2.98 6.73 -11.68
C ALA A 246 -3.23 5.88 -10.42
N SER A 247 -4.05 4.81 -10.51
CA SER A 247 -4.30 3.87 -9.43
C SER A 247 -3.03 3.11 -9.02
N MET A 248 -2.23 2.64 -9.98
CA MET A 248 -0.96 1.98 -9.71
C MET A 248 0.01 2.92 -8.98
N HIS A 249 0.19 4.14 -9.49
CA HIS A 249 1.06 5.13 -8.85
C HIS A 249 0.61 5.49 -7.43
N GLU A 250 -0.69 5.61 -7.20
CA GLU A 250 -1.24 5.80 -5.86
C GLU A 250 -0.89 4.61 -4.97
N GLY A 251 -1.08 3.37 -5.46
CA GLY A 251 -0.71 2.15 -4.76
C GLY A 251 0.76 2.16 -4.32
N ASP A 252 1.68 2.56 -5.21
CA ASP A 252 3.11 2.69 -4.89
C ASP A 252 3.34 3.65 -3.71
N THR A 253 2.60 4.78 -3.66
CA THR A 253 2.76 5.79 -2.58
C THR A 253 2.29 5.29 -1.21
N VAL A 254 1.40 4.31 -1.17
CA VAL A 254 0.91 3.67 0.06
C VAL A 254 1.57 2.31 0.31
N GLY A 255 2.60 1.96 -0.48
CA GLY A 255 3.44 0.80 -0.28
C GLY A 255 2.83 -0.50 -0.80
N VAL A 256 2.01 -0.46 -1.85
CA VAL A 256 1.61 -1.65 -2.61
C VAL A 256 2.79 -2.06 -3.49
N ASP A 257 3.21 -3.31 -3.40
CA ASP A 257 4.31 -3.90 -4.16
C ASP A 257 3.96 -5.28 -4.75
N ALA A 258 2.78 -5.78 -4.43
CA ALA A 258 2.23 -7.04 -4.91
C ALA A 258 0.69 -7.02 -4.88
N THR A 259 0.05 -7.98 -5.56
CA THR A 259 -1.40 -8.16 -5.55
C THR A 259 -1.81 -9.56 -5.08
N PRO A 260 -2.92 -9.66 -4.34
CA PRO A 260 -3.73 -8.57 -3.81
C PRO A 260 -3.06 -7.86 -2.64
N THR A 261 -3.22 -6.55 -2.51
CA THR A 261 -2.92 -5.82 -1.28
C THR A 261 -4.18 -5.10 -0.82
N MET A 262 -4.57 -5.30 0.42
CA MET A 262 -5.83 -4.78 0.96
C MET A 262 -5.57 -3.78 2.09
N PHE A 263 -6.33 -2.70 2.12
CA PHE A 263 -6.37 -1.76 3.24
C PHE A 263 -7.76 -1.79 3.89
N ILE A 264 -7.82 -2.20 5.14
CA ILE A 264 -9.05 -2.19 5.94
C ILE A 264 -9.00 -0.98 6.86
N SER A 265 -9.71 0.09 6.49
CA SER A 265 -9.63 1.40 7.14
C SER A 265 -8.17 1.82 7.40
N GLY A 266 -7.28 1.61 6.41
CA GLY A 266 -5.86 1.95 6.46
C GLY A 266 -4.93 0.86 7.00
N ARG A 267 -5.44 -0.17 7.64
CA ARG A 267 -4.65 -1.34 8.06
C ARG A 267 -4.34 -2.22 6.86
N LYS A 268 -3.07 -2.34 6.52
CA LYS A 268 -2.59 -3.10 5.36
C LYS A 268 -2.60 -4.60 5.64
N LEU A 269 -3.08 -5.38 4.67
CA LEU A 269 -2.94 -6.84 4.58
C LEU A 269 -2.35 -7.18 3.22
N ASP A 270 -1.22 -7.88 3.21
CA ASP A 270 -0.52 -8.26 1.98
C ASP A 270 -0.84 -9.70 1.56
N GLY A 271 -1.10 -9.88 0.26
CA GLY A 271 -1.32 -11.18 -0.35
C GLY A 271 -2.71 -11.77 -0.08
N ALA A 272 -2.93 -12.96 -0.63
CA ALA A 272 -4.16 -13.73 -0.40
C ALA A 272 -4.10 -14.40 0.98
N VAL A 273 -4.67 -13.75 1.98
CA VAL A 273 -4.72 -14.24 3.37
C VAL A 273 -5.97 -15.07 3.64
N PRO A 274 -5.96 -15.97 4.66
CA PRO A 274 -7.14 -16.74 5.04
C PRO A 274 -8.30 -15.85 5.51
N ALA A 275 -9.54 -16.35 5.36
CA ALA A 275 -10.75 -15.64 5.77
C ALA A 275 -10.72 -15.18 7.22
N ASP A 276 -10.17 -15.98 8.14
CA ASP A 276 -10.07 -15.64 9.56
C ASP A 276 -9.15 -14.45 9.84
N ALA A 277 -8.08 -14.29 9.05
CA ALA A 277 -7.22 -13.12 9.14
C ALA A 277 -7.95 -11.85 8.69
N VAL A 278 -8.75 -11.93 7.63
CA VAL A 278 -9.60 -10.81 7.18
C VAL A 278 -10.68 -10.50 8.22
N ARG A 279 -11.35 -11.52 8.77
CA ARG A 279 -12.33 -11.33 9.85
C ARG A 279 -11.74 -10.58 11.04
N LEU A 280 -10.57 -11.03 11.50
CA LEU A 280 -9.90 -10.39 12.64
C LEU A 280 -9.63 -8.90 12.36
N ALA A 281 -9.17 -8.57 11.16
CA ALA A 281 -8.90 -7.19 10.78
C ALA A 281 -10.19 -6.35 10.61
N LEU A 282 -11.24 -6.93 10.03
CA LEU A 282 -12.57 -6.29 9.92
C LEU A 282 -13.19 -6.03 11.29
N ASP A 283 -13.16 -7.02 12.18
CA ASP A 283 -13.69 -6.89 13.54
C ASP A 283 -12.97 -5.80 14.32
N GLN A 284 -11.65 -5.75 14.18
CA GLN A 284 -10.87 -4.71 14.84
C GLN A 284 -11.21 -3.33 14.26
N ALA A 285 -11.29 -3.18 12.95
CA ALA A 285 -11.65 -1.93 12.31
C ALA A 285 -13.08 -1.47 12.70
N LEU A 286 -14.03 -2.39 12.81
CA LEU A 286 -15.38 -2.08 13.29
C LEU A 286 -15.38 -1.59 14.73
N LYS A 287 -14.64 -2.27 15.62
CA LYS A 287 -14.50 -1.86 17.03
C LYS A 287 -13.86 -0.47 17.14
N ASP A 288 -12.79 -0.22 16.39
CA ASP A 288 -12.11 1.07 16.35
C ASP A 288 -13.06 2.20 15.87
N ALA A 289 -13.97 1.87 14.95
CA ALA A 289 -15.01 2.78 14.43
C ALA A 289 -16.26 2.88 15.34
N GLY A 290 -16.30 2.18 16.49
CA GLY A 290 -17.44 2.15 17.40
C GLY A 290 -18.66 1.39 16.84
N VAL A 291 -18.43 0.40 15.97
CA VAL A 291 -19.46 -0.47 15.38
C VAL A 291 -19.27 -1.89 15.88
N ALA A 292 -20.36 -2.54 16.30
CA ALA A 292 -20.30 -3.94 16.74
C ALA A 292 -20.00 -4.86 15.53
N PRO A 293 -19.00 -5.76 15.62
CA PRO A 293 -18.80 -6.81 14.63
C PRO A 293 -20.01 -7.76 14.55
N PRO A 294 -20.19 -8.49 13.44
CA PRO A 294 -21.18 -9.56 13.38
C PRO A 294 -20.84 -10.69 14.38
N GLU A 295 -21.86 -11.42 14.81
CA GLU A 295 -21.64 -12.65 15.59
C GLU A 295 -21.08 -13.75 14.66
N HIS A 296 -19.90 -14.24 14.97
CA HIS A 296 -19.31 -15.36 14.22
C HIS A 296 -19.82 -16.68 14.79
N LYS A 297 -20.36 -17.53 13.91
CA LYS A 297 -20.54 -18.94 14.29
C LYS A 297 -19.15 -19.53 14.54
N PRO A 298 -18.93 -20.28 15.63
CA PRO A 298 -17.67 -20.97 15.82
C PRO A 298 -17.34 -21.77 14.56
N ALA A 299 -16.13 -21.59 14.03
CA ALA A 299 -15.65 -22.44 12.94
C ALA A 299 -15.82 -23.88 13.42
N ALA A 300 -16.56 -24.70 12.66
CA ALA A 300 -16.60 -26.13 12.91
C ALA A 300 -15.15 -26.58 12.93
N ALA A 301 -14.70 -27.10 14.07
CA ALA A 301 -13.31 -27.54 14.24
C ALA A 301 -12.98 -28.45 13.06
N GLU A 302 -12.12 -28.00 12.14
CA GLU A 302 -11.59 -28.85 11.08
C GLU A 302 -11.00 -30.06 11.78
N ALA A 303 -11.61 -31.22 11.55
CA ALA A 303 -11.16 -32.50 12.09
C ALA A 303 -9.70 -32.65 11.64
N LYS A 304 -8.76 -32.50 12.60
CA LYS A 304 -7.35 -32.78 12.38
C LYS A 304 -7.29 -34.22 11.86
N THR A 305 -7.06 -34.38 10.58
CA THR A 305 -6.74 -35.69 10.00
C THR A 305 -5.51 -36.22 10.75
N PRO A 306 -5.58 -37.37 11.42
CA PRO A 306 -4.42 -37.90 12.12
C PRO A 306 -3.30 -38.17 11.10
N PRO A 307 -2.03 -37.98 11.47
CA PRO A 307 -0.91 -38.27 10.57
C PRO A 307 -0.98 -39.75 10.17
N ALA A 308 -0.87 -40.00 8.84
CA ALA A 308 -0.80 -41.35 8.31
C ALA A 308 0.33 -42.11 8.98
N ALA A 309 0.03 -43.31 9.50
CA ALA A 309 1.01 -44.21 10.10
C ALA A 309 2.07 -44.59 9.05
N PRO A 310 3.37 -44.70 9.42
CA PRO A 310 4.38 -45.10 8.50
C PRO A 310 4.12 -46.54 8.03
N SER A 311 4.06 -46.76 6.72
CA SER A 311 4.02 -48.06 6.09
C SER A 311 5.34 -48.82 6.39
N LYS A 312 5.23 -50.03 6.91
CA LYS A 312 6.32 -50.94 7.07
C LYS A 312 6.83 -51.48 5.73
#